data_7f8d1ba74d5f673ac11236796a349030
#
_entry.id   7f8d1ba74d5f673ac11236796a349030
#
_cell.length_a   1.000
_cell.length_b   1.000
_cell.length_c   1.000
_cell.angle_alpha   90.00
_cell.angle_beta   90.00
_cell.angle_gamma   90.00
#
_symmetry.space_group_name_H-M   'P 1'
#
loop_
_entity.id
_entity.type
_entity.pdbx_description
1 polymer ?
#
loop_
_entity_poly.entity_id
_entity_poly.type
_entity_poly.pdbx_seq_one_letter_code
_entity_poly.pdbx_strand_id
1 'polypeptide(L)'
;VYSYGSITRKFNELIYSPNFDRRHNINFVASYNYGKNKSWKTDLRWNLGSGFPFTQTQGFYEQISFSDGINTDYNSENGNLGIIYSDLNEGRLPYYHRLDLSTSKNIKFNKKSSLEISGSITNIYNRENIFYFNRIKNKRINQLPFMPSVGINFLF
;
A
#
# COMPACT_ATOMS: atom_id res chain seq x y z
N VAL A 1 15.03 -11.88 -1.36
CA VAL A 1 14.11 -12.73 -2.14
C VAL A 1 13.53 -11.91 -3.26
N TYR A 2 13.55 -12.48 -4.48
CA TYR A 2 12.85 -11.96 -5.65
C TYR A 2 11.83 -12.99 -6.14
N SER A 3 10.66 -12.53 -6.52
CA SER A 3 9.65 -13.36 -7.16
C SER A 3 9.05 -12.64 -8.37
N TYR A 4 8.73 -13.43 -9.40
CA TYR A 4 7.99 -13.03 -10.57
C TYR A 4 6.75 -13.90 -10.72
N GLY A 5 5.61 -13.29 -10.95
CA GLY A 5 4.35 -13.97 -11.23
C GLY A 5 3.50 -13.15 -12.18
N SER A 6 2.85 -13.78 -13.14
CA SER A 6 1.89 -13.14 -14.03
C SER A 6 0.61 -13.96 -14.06
N ILE A 7 -0.49 -13.30 -13.78
CA ILE A 7 -1.81 -13.95 -13.68
C ILE A 7 -2.75 -13.25 -14.66
N THR A 8 -3.44 -14.05 -15.46
CA THR A 8 -4.55 -13.60 -16.30
C THR A 8 -5.79 -14.41 -15.97
N ARG A 9 -6.94 -13.78 -16.07
CA ARG A 9 -8.25 -14.43 -15.95
C ARG A 9 -9.02 -14.26 -17.25
N LYS A 10 -9.79 -15.28 -17.60
CA LYS A 10 -10.75 -15.24 -18.70
C LYS A 10 -12.15 -15.40 -18.14
N PHE A 11 -13.03 -14.47 -18.51
CA PHE A 11 -14.45 -14.54 -18.22
C PHE A 11 -15.21 -14.28 -19.54
N ASN A 12 -15.87 -15.29 -20.05
CA ASN A 12 -16.39 -15.31 -21.41
C ASN A 12 -15.25 -15.03 -22.43
N GLU A 13 -15.37 -13.98 -23.21
CA GLU A 13 -14.35 -13.55 -24.19
C GLU A 13 -13.36 -12.51 -23.62
N LEU A 14 -13.63 -11.96 -22.42
CA LEU A 14 -12.79 -10.98 -21.81
C LEU A 14 -11.59 -11.61 -21.10
N ILE A 15 -10.38 -11.21 -21.49
CA ILE A 15 -9.13 -11.59 -20.84
C ILE A 15 -8.59 -10.38 -20.10
N TYR A 16 -8.33 -10.50 -18.80
CA TYR A 16 -7.86 -9.38 -17.98
C TYR A 16 -6.89 -9.84 -16.90
N SER A 17 -6.05 -8.91 -16.40
CA SER A 17 -5.22 -9.11 -15.21
C SER A 17 -6.04 -8.83 -13.95
N PRO A 18 -6.10 -9.74 -12.96
CA PRO A 18 -6.80 -9.46 -11.71
C PRO A 18 -6.10 -8.34 -10.92
N ASN A 19 -6.85 -7.64 -10.09
CA ASN A 19 -6.36 -6.49 -9.30
C ASN A 19 -5.20 -6.81 -8.34
N PHE A 20 -4.94 -8.08 -8.06
CA PHE A 20 -3.82 -8.56 -7.24
C PHE A 20 -2.61 -9.07 -8.05
N ASP A 21 -2.62 -8.94 -9.39
CA ASP A 21 -1.49 -9.32 -10.26
C ASP A 21 -0.29 -8.38 -10.01
N ARG A 22 0.63 -8.81 -9.16
CA ARG A 22 1.90 -8.13 -8.93
C ARG A 22 3.03 -8.92 -9.56
N ARG A 23 3.52 -8.44 -10.71
CA ARG A 23 4.49 -9.19 -11.53
C ARG A 23 5.85 -9.33 -10.88
N HIS A 24 6.40 -8.25 -10.35
CA HIS A 24 7.70 -8.25 -9.70
C HIS A 24 7.54 -7.93 -8.21
N ASN A 25 8.20 -8.72 -7.36
CA ASN A 25 8.25 -8.47 -5.94
C ASN A 25 9.65 -8.78 -5.41
N ILE A 26 10.29 -7.79 -4.79
CA ILE A 26 11.61 -7.90 -4.18
C ILE A 26 11.47 -7.58 -2.70
N ASN A 27 11.99 -8.45 -1.86
CA ASN A 27 12.12 -8.23 -0.43
C ASN A 27 13.58 -8.42 -0.04
N PHE A 28 14.19 -7.36 0.45
CA PHE A 28 15.53 -7.36 1.01
C PHE A 28 15.45 -7.08 2.51
N VAL A 29 16.09 -7.94 3.29
CA VAL A 29 16.19 -7.78 4.75
C VAL A 29 17.65 -8.00 5.12
N ALA A 30 18.21 -7.08 5.89
CA ALA A 30 19.53 -7.17 6.46
C ALA A 30 19.46 -6.89 7.96
N SER A 31 20.10 -7.75 8.75
CA SER A 31 20.20 -7.60 10.20
C SER A 31 21.67 -7.59 10.60
N TYR A 32 22.08 -6.61 11.40
CA TYR A 32 23.45 -6.48 11.87
C TYR A 32 23.51 -6.26 13.39
N ASN A 33 24.22 -7.16 14.06
CA ASN A 33 24.44 -7.09 15.50
C ASN A 33 25.84 -6.57 15.77
N TYR A 34 26.00 -5.53 16.57
CA TYR A 34 27.25 -4.88 16.88
C TYR A 34 27.36 -4.39 18.32
N GLY A 35 28.49 -3.76 18.65
CA GLY A 35 28.78 -3.27 20.00
C GLY A 35 29.26 -4.38 20.95
N LYS A 36 29.60 -3.96 22.18
CA LYS A 36 30.06 -4.92 23.21
C LYS A 36 28.95 -5.91 23.54
N ASN A 37 29.29 -7.20 23.49
CA ASN A 37 28.35 -8.30 23.68
C ASN A 37 27.15 -8.30 22.73
N LYS A 38 27.33 -7.75 21.50
CA LYS A 38 26.23 -7.62 20.51
C LYS A 38 24.99 -6.94 21.08
N SER A 39 25.23 -5.93 21.90
CA SER A 39 24.12 -5.20 22.60
C SER A 39 23.30 -4.31 21.68
N TRP A 40 23.77 -4.02 20.50
CA TRP A 40 23.04 -3.28 19.45
C TRP A 40 22.62 -4.22 18.32
N LYS A 41 21.43 -4.03 17.85
CA LYS A 41 20.88 -4.68 16.66
C LYS A 41 20.28 -3.62 15.74
N THR A 42 20.66 -3.64 14.47
CA THR A 42 20.05 -2.80 13.43
C THR A 42 19.50 -3.70 12.35
N ASP A 43 18.25 -3.49 12.02
CA ASP A 43 17.53 -4.20 10.95
C ASP A 43 17.14 -3.20 9.87
N LEU A 44 17.41 -3.55 8.62
CA LEU A 44 17.03 -2.82 7.44
C LEU A 44 16.11 -3.69 6.59
N ARG A 45 14.98 -3.14 6.17
CA ARG A 45 14.03 -3.82 5.29
C ARG A 45 13.73 -2.93 4.09
N TRP A 46 13.95 -3.46 2.91
CA TRP A 46 13.52 -2.80 1.68
C TRP A 46 12.60 -3.71 0.88
N ASN A 47 11.46 -3.16 0.49
CA ASN A 47 10.46 -3.84 -0.31
C ASN A 47 10.26 -3.07 -1.61
N LEU A 48 10.18 -3.78 -2.72
CA LEU A 48 9.79 -3.25 -4.03
C LEU A 48 8.75 -4.19 -4.65
N GLY A 49 7.70 -3.61 -5.21
CA GLY A 49 6.70 -4.35 -5.95
C GLY A 49 6.22 -3.60 -7.17
N SER A 50 5.99 -4.31 -8.27
CA SER A 50 5.34 -3.69 -9.44
C SER A 50 3.93 -3.22 -9.10
N GLY A 51 3.45 -2.23 -9.83
CA GLY A 51 2.12 -1.67 -9.64
C GLY A 51 1.01 -2.70 -9.85
N PHE A 52 -0.03 -2.61 -9.04
CA PHE A 52 -1.24 -3.39 -9.22
C PHE A 52 -2.05 -2.89 -10.42
N PRO A 53 -2.73 -3.79 -11.15
CA PRO A 53 -3.70 -3.40 -12.16
C PRO A 53 -4.89 -2.64 -11.54
N PHE A 54 -5.42 -1.69 -12.27
CA PHE A 54 -6.66 -1.00 -11.90
C PHE A 54 -7.41 -0.55 -13.14
N THR A 55 -8.72 -0.45 -13.02
CA THR A 55 -9.58 0.08 -14.06
C THR A 55 -9.56 1.61 -14.02
N GLN A 56 -9.17 2.24 -15.11
CA GLN A 56 -9.11 3.69 -15.23
C GLN A 56 -10.53 4.29 -15.35
N THR A 57 -10.69 5.53 -14.91
CA THR A 57 -11.90 6.31 -15.15
C THR A 57 -11.67 7.14 -16.41
N GLN A 58 -12.53 6.98 -17.41
CA GLN A 58 -12.51 7.77 -18.64
C GLN A 58 -13.33 9.06 -18.52
N GLY A 59 -14.38 9.03 -17.72
CA GLY A 59 -15.23 10.19 -17.54
C GLY A 59 -16.34 9.95 -16.53
N PHE A 60 -17.20 10.94 -16.43
CA PHE A 60 -18.37 10.91 -15.57
C PHE A 60 -19.59 11.30 -16.39
N TYR A 61 -20.75 10.80 -16.00
CA TYR A 61 -22.03 11.17 -16.59
C TYR A 61 -23.08 11.29 -15.50
N GLU A 62 -24.13 11.99 -15.79
CA GLU A 62 -25.30 12.09 -14.92
C GLU A 62 -26.19 10.86 -15.17
N GLN A 63 -26.31 10.01 -14.15
CA GLN A 63 -27.18 8.85 -14.20
C GLN A 63 -28.57 9.24 -13.72
N ILE A 64 -29.46 9.51 -14.67
CA ILE A 64 -30.87 9.79 -14.39
C ILE A 64 -31.60 8.47 -14.13
N SER A 65 -32.29 8.38 -12.98
CA SER A 65 -33.10 7.22 -12.64
C SER A 65 -34.52 7.43 -13.11
N PHE A 66 -35.04 6.46 -13.89
CA PHE A 66 -36.45 6.44 -14.32
C PHE A 66 -37.29 5.47 -13.47
N SER A 67 -36.79 5.08 -12.30
CA SER A 67 -37.43 4.04 -11.45
C SER A 67 -38.77 4.47 -10.85
N ASP A 68 -39.03 5.78 -10.75
CA ASP A 68 -40.20 6.29 -10.03
C ASP A 68 -41.42 6.58 -10.93
N GLY A 69 -41.34 6.19 -12.21
CA GLY A 69 -42.49 6.23 -13.14
C GLY A 69 -42.63 7.50 -13.96
N ILE A 70 -43.74 7.59 -14.71
CA ILE A 70 -43.99 8.59 -15.78
C ILE A 70 -44.17 10.03 -15.30
N ASN A 71 -44.39 10.26 -14.00
CA ASN A 71 -44.67 11.59 -13.42
C ASN A 71 -43.49 12.12 -12.57
N THR A 72 -42.30 11.59 -12.73
CA THR A 72 -41.12 12.12 -12.04
C THR A 72 -40.48 13.26 -12.83
N ASP A 73 -40.14 14.33 -12.13
CA ASP A 73 -39.47 15.52 -12.69
C ASP A 73 -37.99 15.25 -12.94
N TYR A 74 -37.63 14.20 -13.68
CA TYR A 74 -36.25 13.85 -14.02
C TYR A 74 -35.52 15.00 -14.78
N ASN A 75 -36.24 15.97 -15.28
CA ASN A 75 -35.67 17.17 -15.92
C ASN A 75 -35.23 18.25 -14.92
N SER A 76 -35.68 18.19 -13.68
CA SER A 76 -35.39 19.17 -12.63
C SER A 76 -34.61 18.58 -11.43
N GLU A 77 -34.48 17.27 -11.34
CA GLU A 77 -33.69 16.61 -10.31
C GLU A 77 -32.26 16.31 -10.81
N ASN A 78 -31.27 16.53 -9.93
CA ASN A 78 -29.89 16.12 -10.20
C ASN A 78 -29.80 14.60 -10.16
N GLY A 79 -29.31 13.99 -11.23
CA GLY A 79 -29.02 12.56 -11.28
C GLY A 79 -27.83 12.17 -10.42
N ASN A 80 -27.68 10.86 -10.18
CA ASN A 80 -26.52 10.32 -9.50
C ASN A 80 -25.28 10.39 -10.41
N LEU A 81 -24.09 10.55 -9.79
CA LEU A 81 -22.85 10.54 -10.54
C LEU A 81 -22.53 9.11 -11.02
N GLY A 82 -22.64 8.90 -12.33
CA GLY A 82 -22.18 7.68 -13.00
C GLY A 82 -20.72 7.79 -13.44
N ILE A 83 -20.01 6.67 -13.50
CA ILE A 83 -18.60 6.61 -13.88
C ILE A 83 -18.47 5.81 -15.18
N ILE A 84 -17.81 6.39 -16.17
CA ILE A 84 -17.41 5.71 -17.40
C ILE A 84 -16.03 5.10 -17.15
N TYR A 85 -15.95 3.78 -17.25
CA TYR A 85 -14.71 3.03 -17.05
C TYR A 85 -14.03 2.71 -18.38
N SER A 86 -12.70 2.63 -18.38
CA SER A 86 -11.92 1.98 -19.43
C SER A 86 -12.03 0.45 -19.30
N ASP A 87 -11.27 -0.26 -20.13
CA ASP A 87 -11.18 -1.71 -20.04
C ASP A 87 -10.73 -2.19 -18.65
N LEU A 88 -11.22 -3.36 -18.27
CA LEU A 88 -11.06 -3.89 -16.92
C LEU A 88 -9.56 -4.14 -16.61
N ASN A 89 -9.05 -3.42 -15.60
CA ASN A 89 -7.68 -3.56 -15.09
C ASN A 89 -6.57 -3.36 -16.14
N GLU A 90 -6.81 -2.55 -17.17
CA GLU A 90 -5.81 -2.21 -18.20
C GLU A 90 -4.70 -1.30 -17.66
N GLY A 91 -5.04 -0.37 -16.78
CA GLY A 91 -4.08 0.52 -16.12
C GLY A 91 -3.24 -0.20 -15.07
N ARG A 92 -2.03 0.32 -14.81
CA ARG A 92 -1.19 -0.15 -13.70
C ARG A 92 -0.74 1.02 -12.84
N LEU A 93 -0.80 0.82 -11.51
CA LEU A 93 -0.25 1.76 -10.54
C LEU A 93 1.28 1.84 -10.69
N PRO A 94 1.91 2.95 -10.28
CA PRO A 94 3.37 3.05 -10.17
C PRO A 94 3.94 1.96 -9.26
N TYR A 95 5.24 1.67 -9.43
CA TYR A 95 5.96 0.77 -8.56
C TYR A 95 5.87 1.23 -7.10
N TYR A 96 5.53 0.31 -6.23
CA TYR A 96 5.63 0.46 -4.79
C TYR A 96 7.06 0.19 -4.36
N HIS A 97 7.66 1.03 -3.53
CA HIS A 97 8.85 0.64 -2.76
C HIS A 97 8.95 1.43 -1.46
N ARG A 98 9.51 0.77 -0.45
CA ARG A 98 9.65 1.34 0.88
C ARG A 98 10.91 0.81 1.55
N LEU A 99 11.61 1.69 2.24
CA LEU A 99 12.75 1.37 3.10
C LEU A 99 12.38 1.67 4.55
N ASP A 100 12.52 0.67 5.40
CA ASP A 100 12.31 0.76 6.84
C ASP A 100 13.64 0.44 7.53
N LEU A 101 13.93 1.16 8.60
CA LEU A 101 15.09 0.96 9.45
C LEU A 101 14.65 0.84 10.90
N SER A 102 15.19 -0.12 11.62
CA SER A 102 15.03 -0.18 13.06
C SER A 102 16.36 -0.43 13.74
N THR A 103 16.54 0.13 14.91
CA THR A 103 17.68 -0.14 15.76
C THR A 103 17.22 -0.39 17.19
N SER A 104 17.81 -1.35 17.85
CA SER A 104 17.55 -1.62 19.25
C SER A 104 18.84 -1.80 20.03
N LYS A 105 18.80 -1.41 21.31
CA LYS A 105 19.87 -1.59 22.27
C LYS A 105 19.37 -2.40 23.45
N ASN A 106 20.01 -3.54 23.71
CA ASN A 106 19.73 -4.34 24.88
C ASN A 106 20.76 -4.07 25.97
N ILE A 107 20.30 -3.65 27.15
CA ILE A 107 21.10 -3.38 28.34
C ILE A 107 20.76 -4.44 29.39
N LYS A 108 21.68 -5.32 29.66
CA LYS A 108 21.53 -6.37 30.69
C LYS A 108 22.00 -5.82 32.04
N PHE A 109 21.15 -5.83 33.03
CA PHE A 109 21.51 -5.43 34.40
C PHE A 109 22.03 -6.64 35.19
N ASN A 110 21.35 -7.76 35.03
CA ASN A 110 21.76 -9.04 35.67
C ASN A 110 21.24 -10.22 34.82
N LYS A 111 21.31 -11.45 35.35
CA LYS A 111 20.89 -12.67 34.63
C LYS A 111 19.39 -12.75 34.38
N LYS A 112 18.59 -11.99 35.14
CA LYS A 112 17.10 -12.04 35.07
C LYS A 112 16.47 -10.76 34.53
N SER A 113 17.17 -9.62 34.56
CA SER A 113 16.61 -8.35 34.15
C SER A 113 17.40 -7.67 33.02
N SER A 114 16.67 -7.17 32.03
CA SER A 114 17.21 -6.44 30.89
C SER A 114 16.26 -5.35 30.43
N LEU A 115 16.82 -4.29 29.86
CA LEU A 115 16.11 -3.19 29.24
C LEU A 115 16.45 -3.17 27.76
N GLU A 116 15.43 -3.21 26.90
CA GLU A 116 15.57 -2.97 25.48
C GLU A 116 14.97 -1.63 25.11
N ILE A 117 15.77 -0.77 24.49
CA ILE A 117 15.34 0.50 23.91
C ILE A 117 15.41 0.34 22.40
N SER A 118 14.30 0.59 21.72
CA SER A 118 14.20 0.47 20.27
C SER A 118 13.73 1.77 19.64
N GLY A 119 14.27 2.06 18.47
CA GLY A 119 13.83 3.12 17.59
C GLY A 119 13.63 2.59 16.19
N SER A 120 12.59 3.01 15.49
CA SER A 120 12.37 2.62 14.12
C SER A 120 11.84 3.77 13.28
N ILE A 121 12.10 3.70 11.98
CA ILE A 121 11.60 4.64 10.99
C ILE A 121 11.01 3.82 9.85
N THR A 122 9.72 4.00 9.63
CA THR A 122 9.02 3.45 8.46
C THR A 122 9.06 4.46 7.34
N ASN A 123 9.31 3.99 6.11
CA ASN A 123 9.36 4.82 4.90
C ASN A 123 10.38 5.97 5.00
N ILE A 124 11.66 5.63 5.21
CA ILE A 124 12.76 6.59 5.48
C ILE A 124 12.81 7.74 4.46
N TYR A 125 12.62 7.44 3.18
CA TYR A 125 12.70 8.45 2.11
C TYR A 125 11.34 9.06 1.77
N ASN A 126 10.33 8.87 2.63
CA ASN A 126 8.99 9.48 2.54
C ASN A 126 8.34 9.34 1.15
N ARG A 127 8.47 8.16 0.52
CA ARG A 127 7.84 7.92 -0.77
C ARG A 127 6.33 7.89 -0.65
N GLU A 128 5.66 8.63 -1.49
CA GLU A 128 4.20 8.61 -1.64
C GLU A 128 3.75 7.38 -2.43
N ASN A 129 3.69 6.22 -1.77
CA ASN A 129 3.15 5.01 -2.35
C ASN A 129 1.63 5.10 -2.42
N ILE A 130 1.08 4.91 -3.60
CA ILE A 130 -0.38 5.00 -3.80
C ILE A 130 -1.05 3.80 -3.15
N PHE A 131 -2.07 4.06 -2.33
CA PHE A 131 -2.95 3.04 -1.78
C PHE A 131 -4.16 2.82 -2.70
N TYR A 132 -4.89 3.89 -3.03
CA TYR A 132 -5.97 3.88 -4.01
C TYR A 132 -6.26 5.29 -4.55
N PHE A 133 -7.03 5.36 -5.64
CA PHE A 133 -7.57 6.61 -6.17
C PHE A 133 -9.00 6.82 -5.70
N ASN A 134 -9.25 7.94 -5.03
CA ASN A 134 -10.61 8.42 -4.85
C ASN A 134 -11.08 9.05 -6.17
N ARG A 135 -11.92 8.31 -6.90
CA ARG A 135 -12.36 8.66 -8.26
C ARG A 135 -13.23 9.91 -8.29
N ILE A 136 -14.11 10.05 -7.30
CA ILE A 136 -15.04 11.19 -7.21
C ILE A 136 -14.28 12.50 -6.98
N LYS A 137 -13.29 12.48 -6.09
CA LYS A 137 -12.48 13.66 -5.75
C LYS A 137 -11.23 13.81 -6.64
N ASN A 138 -11.01 12.90 -7.57
CA ASN A 138 -9.80 12.80 -8.41
C ASN A 138 -8.51 12.96 -7.59
N LYS A 139 -8.44 12.29 -6.43
CA LYS A 139 -7.34 12.43 -5.47
C LYS A 139 -6.68 11.10 -5.20
N ARG A 140 -5.33 11.09 -5.21
CA ARG A 140 -4.52 9.96 -4.73
C ARG A 140 -4.61 9.88 -3.21
N ILE A 141 -4.81 8.68 -2.70
CA ILE A 141 -4.66 8.37 -1.27
C ILE A 141 -3.40 7.54 -1.13
N ASN A 142 -2.45 8.07 -0.39
CA ASN A 142 -1.15 7.45 -0.19
C ASN A 142 -1.15 6.55 1.04
N GLN A 143 -0.24 5.58 1.04
CA GLN A 143 0.06 4.73 2.20
C GLN A 143 0.85 5.52 3.26
N LEU A 144 1.38 4.81 4.27
CA LEU A 144 2.12 5.39 5.38
C LEU A 144 3.26 6.32 4.91
N PRO A 145 3.28 7.59 5.36
CA PRO A 145 4.38 8.52 5.14
C PRO A 145 5.61 8.12 5.97
N PHE A 146 6.62 9.00 6.02
CA PHE A 146 7.69 8.91 7.01
C PHE A 146 7.11 8.87 8.41
N MET A 147 7.38 7.79 9.15
CA MET A 147 6.83 7.59 10.48
C MET A 147 7.90 7.02 11.43
N PRO A 148 8.42 7.86 12.34
CA PRO A 148 9.31 7.40 13.41
C PRO A 148 8.50 6.78 14.56
N SER A 149 9.10 5.81 15.23
CA SER A 149 8.55 5.23 16.46
C SER A 149 9.66 4.86 17.44
N VAL A 150 9.34 4.89 18.73
CA VAL A 150 10.25 4.51 19.82
C VAL A 150 9.53 3.56 20.76
N GLY A 151 10.26 2.54 21.21
CA GLY A 151 9.74 1.53 22.14
C GLY A 151 10.73 1.26 23.27
N ILE A 152 10.21 0.95 24.43
CA ILE A 152 10.96 0.52 25.61
C ILE A 152 10.32 -0.76 26.12
N ASN A 153 11.14 -1.80 26.31
CA ASN A 153 10.72 -3.07 26.86
C ASN A 153 11.62 -3.44 28.06
N PHE A 154 11.03 -3.70 29.20
CA PHE A 154 11.74 -4.09 30.41
C PHE A 154 11.34 -5.51 30.81
N LEU A 155 12.35 -6.37 30.96
CA LEU A 155 12.23 -7.74 31.43
C LEU A 155 12.78 -7.81 32.85
N PHE A 156 12.08 -8.45 33.76
CA PHE A 156 12.47 -8.64 35.16
C PHE A 156 12.22 -10.09 35.61
#